data_a6e79b916a5934ff6174674d52d997b6
#
_entry.id   a6e79b916a5934ff6174674d52d997b6
#
_cell.length_a   1.000
_cell.length_b   1.000
_cell.length_c   1.000
_cell.angle_alpha   90.00
_cell.angle_beta   90.00
_cell.angle_gamma   90.00
#
_symmetry.space_group_name_H-M   'P 1'
#
loop_
_entity.id
_entity.type
_entity.pdbx_description
1 polymer ?
#
loop_
_entity_poly.entity_id
_entity_poly.type
_entity_poly.pdbx_seq_one_letter_code
_entity_poly.pdbx_strand_id
1 'polypeptide(L)'
;MDVLAPLLVVLVLAVVVLVVSAPLRGGTHVTAERDEARRADLEQAKEVKYREIRDAEMDYRTGKLSEEDWRAVDRELRAEAMEILRELDSLGD
;
A
#
# COMPACT_ATOMS: atom_id res chain seq x y z
N MET A 1 12.68 -8.67 -54.98
CA MET A 1 12.58 -7.86 -53.81
C MET A 1 11.68 -8.51 -52.80
N ASP A 2 12.22 -8.78 -51.65
CA ASP A 2 11.49 -9.52 -50.65
C ASP A 2 10.60 -8.58 -49.85
N VAL A 3 9.31 -8.63 -50.11
CA VAL A 3 8.29 -7.98 -49.30
C VAL A 3 8.10 -8.76 -47.97
N LEU A 4 8.55 -10.03 -47.97
CA LEU A 4 8.43 -10.90 -46.80
C LEU A 4 9.30 -10.43 -45.60
N ALA A 5 10.55 -9.98 -45.90
CA ALA A 5 11.45 -9.54 -44.83
C ALA A 5 10.92 -8.31 -44.05
N PRO A 6 10.51 -7.20 -44.70
CA PRO A 6 9.93 -6.06 -43.98
C PRO A 6 8.60 -6.40 -43.35
N LEU A 7 7.81 -7.27 -43.98
CA LEU A 7 6.52 -7.67 -43.41
C LEU A 7 6.71 -8.49 -42.14
N LEU A 8 7.72 -9.35 -42.11
CA LEU A 8 8.07 -10.15 -40.92
C LEU A 8 8.55 -9.24 -39.78
N VAL A 9 9.36 -8.23 -40.09
CA VAL A 9 9.83 -7.25 -39.10
C VAL A 9 8.64 -6.50 -38.48
N VAL A 10 7.70 -6.04 -39.31
CA VAL A 10 6.51 -5.36 -38.83
C VAL A 10 5.65 -6.26 -37.93
N LEU A 11 5.51 -7.53 -38.32
CA LEU A 11 4.78 -8.53 -37.55
C LEU A 11 5.42 -8.74 -36.17
N VAL A 12 6.75 -8.89 -36.11
CA VAL A 12 7.50 -9.08 -34.89
C VAL A 12 7.34 -7.85 -33.99
N LEU A 13 7.44 -6.64 -34.56
CA LEU A 13 7.24 -5.40 -33.82
C LEU A 13 5.81 -5.30 -33.27
N ALA A 14 4.82 -5.69 -34.06
CA ALA A 14 3.43 -5.70 -33.61
C ALA A 14 3.23 -6.66 -32.44
N VAL A 15 3.83 -7.85 -32.49
CA VAL A 15 3.76 -8.83 -31.40
C VAL A 15 4.45 -8.27 -30.14
N VAL A 16 5.62 -7.66 -30.29
CA VAL A 16 6.33 -7.06 -29.15
C VAL A 16 5.48 -5.95 -28.51
N VAL A 17 4.87 -5.08 -29.32
CA VAL A 17 4.00 -4.03 -28.81
C VAL A 17 2.80 -4.63 -28.06
N LEU A 18 2.19 -5.67 -28.60
CA LEU A 18 1.07 -6.35 -27.96
C LEU A 18 1.49 -6.98 -26.61
N VAL A 19 2.64 -7.64 -26.56
CA VAL A 19 3.13 -8.27 -25.34
C VAL A 19 3.45 -7.21 -24.28
N VAL A 20 4.09 -6.10 -24.68
CA VAL A 20 4.43 -5.00 -23.76
C VAL A 20 3.16 -4.26 -23.29
N SER A 21 2.18 -4.11 -24.19
CA SER A 21 0.93 -3.43 -23.89
C SER A 21 -0.06 -4.27 -23.08
N ALA A 22 0.03 -5.62 -23.18
CA ALA A 22 -0.86 -6.53 -22.47
C ALA A 22 -0.86 -6.29 -20.94
N PRO A 23 0.30 -6.12 -20.27
CA PRO A 23 0.29 -5.79 -18.84
C PRO A 23 -0.42 -4.48 -18.52
N LEU A 24 -0.35 -3.49 -19.42
CA LEU A 24 -1.03 -2.22 -19.23
C LEU A 24 -2.55 -2.35 -19.37
N ARG A 25 -3.00 -3.22 -20.28
CA ARG A 25 -4.43 -3.50 -20.46
C ARG A 25 -4.98 -4.38 -19.35
N GLY A 26 -4.15 -5.29 -18.84
CA GLY A 26 -4.48 -6.13 -17.68
C GLY A 26 -4.22 -5.42 -16.36
N GLY A 27 -3.93 -4.13 -16.38
CA GLY A 27 -3.55 -3.35 -15.22
C GLY A 27 -4.61 -3.28 -14.13
N THR A 28 -5.89 -3.47 -14.46
CA THR A 28 -6.98 -3.50 -13.50
C THR A 28 -6.81 -4.66 -12.50
N HIS A 29 -6.42 -5.85 -12.95
CA HIS A 29 -6.21 -6.99 -12.06
C HIS A 29 -4.96 -6.81 -11.20
N VAL A 30 -3.85 -6.38 -11.78
CA VAL A 30 -2.60 -6.13 -11.06
C VAL A 30 -2.79 -5.01 -10.04
N THR A 31 -3.51 -3.96 -10.42
CA THR A 31 -3.81 -2.85 -9.53
C THR A 31 -4.71 -3.30 -8.38
N ALA A 32 -5.74 -4.09 -8.65
CA ALA A 32 -6.63 -4.63 -7.63
C ALA A 32 -5.88 -5.53 -6.64
N GLU A 33 -5.00 -6.39 -7.13
CA GLU A 33 -4.17 -7.25 -6.29
C GLU A 33 -3.21 -6.43 -5.42
N ARG A 34 -2.60 -5.39 -5.99
CA ARG A 34 -1.72 -4.47 -5.24
C ARG A 34 -2.50 -3.72 -4.17
N ASP A 35 -3.71 -3.27 -4.49
CA ASP A 35 -4.57 -2.56 -3.55
C ASP A 35 -4.99 -3.48 -2.41
N GLU A 36 -5.30 -4.74 -2.69
CA GLU A 36 -5.63 -5.72 -1.65
C GLU A 36 -4.43 -6.00 -0.76
N ALA A 37 -3.24 -6.19 -1.34
CA ALA A 37 -2.01 -6.41 -0.58
C ALA A 37 -1.70 -5.18 0.27
N ARG A 38 -1.84 -3.99 -0.30
CA ARG A 38 -1.62 -2.73 0.42
C ARG A 38 -2.61 -2.58 1.56
N ARG A 39 -3.88 -2.92 1.32
CA ARG A 39 -4.92 -2.87 2.35
C ARG A 39 -4.59 -3.82 3.49
N ALA A 40 -4.17 -5.05 3.19
CA ALA A 40 -3.79 -6.02 4.21
C ALA A 40 -2.61 -5.52 5.06
N ASP A 41 -1.59 -4.92 4.43
CA ASP A 41 -0.45 -4.34 5.13
C ASP A 41 -0.89 -3.18 6.02
N LEU A 42 -1.78 -2.32 5.54
CA LEU A 42 -2.30 -1.18 6.29
C LEU A 42 -3.17 -1.62 7.46
N GLU A 43 -4.00 -2.66 7.27
CA GLU A 43 -4.80 -3.25 8.35
C GLU A 43 -3.91 -3.79 9.46
N GLN A 44 -2.82 -4.47 9.10
CA GLN A 44 -1.87 -4.98 10.06
C GLN A 44 -1.15 -3.84 10.78
N ALA A 45 -0.73 -2.80 10.04
CA ALA A 45 -0.09 -1.62 10.63
C ALA A 45 -1.03 -0.91 11.61
N LYS A 46 -2.32 -0.82 11.28
CA LYS A 46 -3.35 -0.26 12.15
C LYS A 46 -3.43 -1.04 13.46
N GLU A 47 -3.47 -2.36 13.39
CA GLU A 47 -3.53 -3.22 14.58
C GLU A 47 -2.30 -3.04 15.47
N VAL A 48 -1.11 -2.94 14.85
CA VAL A 48 0.14 -2.71 15.58
C VAL A 48 0.09 -1.35 16.31
N LYS A 49 -0.40 -0.29 15.63
CA LYS A 49 -0.50 1.04 16.24
C LYS A 49 -1.48 1.05 17.40
N TYR A 50 -2.63 0.39 17.28
CA TYR A 50 -3.60 0.30 18.37
C TYR A 50 -3.03 -0.46 19.56
N ARG A 51 -2.22 -1.48 19.32
CA ARG A 51 -1.53 -2.21 20.39
C ARG A 51 -0.52 -1.31 21.09
N GLU A 52 0.27 -0.54 20.32
CA GLU A 52 1.24 0.41 20.88
C GLU A 52 0.54 1.47 21.74
N ILE A 53 -0.62 1.96 21.31
CA ILE A 53 -1.41 2.93 22.07
C ILE A 53 -1.87 2.31 23.40
N ARG A 54 -2.36 1.07 23.37
CA ARG A 54 -2.78 0.36 24.60
C ARG A 54 -1.62 0.10 25.53
N ASP A 55 -0.46 -0.27 24.98
CA ASP A 55 0.75 -0.52 25.77
C ASP A 55 1.22 0.77 26.44
N ALA A 56 1.21 1.89 25.72
CA ALA A 56 1.58 3.19 26.28
C ALA A 56 0.62 3.61 27.38
N GLU A 57 -0.68 3.37 27.20
CA GLU A 57 -1.70 3.66 28.22
C GLU A 57 -1.46 2.81 29.47
N MET A 58 -1.15 1.55 29.30
CA MET A 58 -0.83 0.65 30.40
C MET A 58 0.42 1.10 31.14
N ASP A 59 1.46 1.50 30.41
CA ASP A 59 2.70 2.02 31.00
C ASP A 59 2.44 3.30 31.81
N TYR A 60 1.54 4.15 31.32
CA TYR A 60 1.12 5.34 32.05
C TYR A 60 0.36 4.96 33.34
N ARG A 61 -0.58 4.04 33.26
CA ARG A 61 -1.37 3.60 34.42
C ARG A 61 -0.52 2.91 35.48
N THR A 62 0.52 2.20 35.07
CA THR A 62 1.43 1.50 35.99
C THR A 62 2.57 2.38 36.49
N GLY A 63 2.62 3.64 36.07
CA GLY A 63 3.64 4.58 36.52
C GLY A 63 4.98 4.50 35.80
N LYS A 64 5.08 3.72 34.72
CA LYS A 64 6.29 3.61 33.93
C LYS A 64 6.52 4.83 33.02
N LEU A 65 5.44 5.53 32.64
CA LEU A 65 5.49 6.74 31.86
C LEU A 65 4.91 7.90 32.68
N SER A 66 5.53 9.07 32.61
CA SER A 66 4.98 10.30 33.16
C SER A 66 3.80 10.74 32.30
N GLU A 67 2.92 11.57 32.87
CA GLU A 67 1.77 12.13 32.14
C GLU A 67 2.22 12.90 30.89
N GLU A 68 3.28 13.68 31.01
CA GLU A 68 3.83 14.48 29.91
C GLU A 68 4.33 13.57 28.78
N ASP A 69 5.12 12.55 29.13
CA ASP A 69 5.65 11.61 28.18
C ASP A 69 4.54 10.79 27.51
N TRP A 70 3.54 10.36 28.30
CA TRP A 70 2.39 9.64 27.78
C TRP A 70 1.61 10.47 26.76
N ARG A 71 1.37 11.75 27.06
CA ARG A 71 0.65 12.66 26.15
C ARG A 71 1.40 12.83 24.82
N ALA A 72 2.73 12.92 24.88
CA ALA A 72 3.55 13.05 23.67
C ALA A 72 3.47 11.78 22.83
N VAL A 73 3.63 10.61 23.45
CA VAL A 73 3.55 9.32 22.76
C VAL A 73 2.15 9.09 22.19
N ASP A 74 1.12 9.37 22.97
CA ASP A 74 -0.28 9.21 22.56
C ASP A 74 -0.58 10.06 21.30
N ARG A 75 -0.14 11.31 21.31
CA ARG A 75 -0.31 12.22 20.18
C ARG A 75 0.35 11.70 18.92
N GLU A 76 1.59 11.25 19.06
CA GLU A 76 2.36 10.71 17.93
C GLU A 76 1.73 9.43 17.37
N LEU A 77 1.37 8.49 18.24
CA LEU A 77 0.77 7.22 17.82
C LEU A 77 -0.59 7.43 17.17
N ARG A 78 -1.40 8.36 17.71
CA ARG A 78 -2.71 8.68 17.11
C ARG A 78 -2.57 9.35 15.76
N ALA A 79 -1.57 10.23 15.59
CA ALA A 79 -1.29 10.84 14.30
C ALA A 79 -0.91 9.81 13.26
N GLU A 80 -0.06 8.84 13.64
CA GLU A 80 0.32 7.73 12.75
C GLU A 80 -0.87 6.84 12.41
N ALA A 81 -1.72 6.53 13.39
CA ALA A 81 -2.94 5.76 13.16
C ALA A 81 -3.90 6.47 12.20
N MET A 82 -4.06 7.78 12.34
CA MET A 82 -4.90 8.57 11.45
C MET A 82 -4.38 8.56 10.02
N GLU A 83 -3.06 8.59 9.85
CA GLU A 83 -2.45 8.49 8.52
C GLU A 83 -2.76 7.15 7.86
N ILE A 84 -2.66 6.06 8.63
CA ILE A 84 -3.00 4.71 8.15
C ILE A 84 -4.47 4.65 7.75
N LEU A 85 -5.37 5.22 8.57
CA LEU A 85 -6.80 5.24 8.28
C LEU A 85 -7.12 6.03 7.01
N ARG A 86 -6.42 7.14 6.77
CA ARG A 86 -6.59 7.91 5.54
C ARG A 86 -6.19 7.11 4.32
N GLU A 87 -5.07 6.39 4.40
CA GLU A 87 -4.64 5.52 3.30
C GLU A 87 -5.64 4.40 3.06
N LEU A 88 -6.19 3.79 4.12
CA LEU A 88 -7.22 2.76 3.99
C LEU A 88 -8.49 3.32 3.34
N ASP A 89 -8.91 4.53 3.74
CA ASP A 89 -10.07 5.18 3.13
C ASP A 89 -9.85 5.43 1.64
N SER A 90 -8.65 5.83 1.25
CA SER A 90 -8.33 6.08 -0.15
C SER A 90 -8.39 4.81 -1.00
N LEU A 91 -8.16 3.65 -0.39
CA LEU A 91 -8.26 2.36 -1.07
C LEU A 91 -9.68 1.80 -1.06
N GLY A 92 -10.50 2.24 -0.12
CA GLY A 92 -11.86 1.73 0.06
C GLY A 92 -12.88 2.20 -0.97
N ASP A 93 -12.56 3.28 -1.69
CA ASP A 93 -13.41 3.83 -2.74
C ASP A 93 -12.90 3.40 -4.14
#